data_29f49084894943dd42a1415a759bba35
#
_entry.id   29f49084894943dd42a1415a759bba35
#
_cell.length_a   1.000
_cell.length_b   1.000
_cell.length_c   1.000
_cell.angle_alpha   90.00
_cell.angle_beta   90.00
_cell.angle_gamma   90.00
#
_symmetry.space_group_name_H-M   'P 1'
#
loop_
_entity.id
_entity.type
_entity.pdbx_description
1 polymer ?
#
loop_
_entity_poly.entity_id
_entity_poly.type
_entity_poly.pdbx_seq_one_letter_code
_entity_poly.pdbx_strand_id
1 'polypeptide(L)'
;MNPKNGEILAMASTNQFDLNHPREIDKSLYPETVLRELGKKEAAASYKREHNQPISEDAVSTVYSDAEIISFGTQVVWNQMWRNVVVSDSYEPGSTVKPFTLAGALEENAIRPNTTFRCDGYITLSDGVKTWNIRCHKRDGHGTLDAEQAIMQSCNVYLMNAAFQEGAEN
;
A
#
# COMPACT_ATOMS: atom_id res chain seq x y z
N MET A 1 -18.58 -3.93 -5.58
CA MET A 1 -18.65 -2.81 -6.55
C MET A 1 -19.28 -3.31 -7.84
N ASN A 2 -20.09 -2.50 -8.49
CA ASN A 2 -20.62 -2.79 -9.82
C ASN A 2 -19.60 -2.32 -10.88
N PRO A 3 -18.95 -3.20 -11.65
CA PRO A 3 -17.88 -2.81 -12.58
C PRO A 3 -18.39 -2.02 -13.79
N LYS A 4 -19.70 -2.01 -14.06
CA LYS A 4 -20.26 -1.29 -15.21
C LYS A 4 -20.39 0.22 -14.97
N ASN A 5 -20.56 0.66 -13.74
CA ASN A 5 -20.83 2.06 -13.39
C ASN A 5 -20.03 2.57 -12.19
N GLY A 6 -19.17 1.71 -11.60
CA GLY A 6 -18.35 2.08 -10.44
C GLY A 6 -19.10 2.14 -9.10
N GLU A 7 -20.40 1.83 -9.05
CA GLU A 7 -21.22 1.89 -7.84
C GLU A 7 -20.66 0.97 -6.75
N ILE A 8 -20.44 1.52 -5.56
CA ILE A 8 -19.99 0.75 -4.39
C ILE A 8 -21.22 0.17 -3.68
N LEU A 9 -21.43 -1.13 -3.84
CA LEU A 9 -22.58 -1.85 -3.26
C LEU A 9 -22.39 -2.20 -1.79
N ALA A 10 -21.14 -2.45 -1.37
CA ALA A 10 -20.79 -2.72 0.01
C ALA A 10 -19.33 -2.30 0.27
N MET A 11 -19.08 -1.84 1.49
CA MET A 11 -17.76 -1.50 1.99
C MET A 11 -17.70 -1.93 3.46
N ALA A 12 -16.76 -2.81 3.80
CA ALA A 12 -16.61 -3.34 5.15
C ALA A 12 -15.14 -3.48 5.52
N SER A 13 -14.83 -3.32 6.79
CA SER A 13 -13.53 -3.60 7.38
C SER A 13 -13.69 -4.51 8.59
N THR A 14 -12.60 -5.16 9.00
CA THR A 14 -12.59 -6.01 10.22
C THR A 14 -12.47 -5.19 11.50
N ASN A 15 -12.02 -3.95 11.42
CA ASN A 15 -11.96 -3.04 12.58
C ASN A 15 -13.34 -2.42 12.78
N GLN A 16 -14.14 -3.07 13.63
CA GLN A 16 -15.48 -2.59 13.97
C GLN A 16 -15.46 -1.93 15.35
N PHE A 17 -16.33 -0.95 15.55
CA PHE A 17 -16.62 -0.35 16.83
C PHE A 17 -18.13 -0.17 16.99
N ASP A 18 -18.61 -0.14 18.24
CA ASP A 18 -20.01 0.10 18.51
C ASP A 18 -20.32 1.60 18.34
N LEU A 19 -21.24 1.93 17.43
CA LEU A 19 -21.67 3.30 17.17
C LEU A 19 -22.36 3.95 18.38
N ASN A 20 -22.95 3.12 19.28
CA ASN A 20 -23.54 3.63 20.52
C ASN A 20 -22.48 3.92 21.61
N HIS A 21 -21.32 3.25 21.50
CA HIS A 21 -20.19 3.40 22.43
C HIS A 21 -18.88 3.66 21.65
N PRO A 22 -18.79 4.72 20.85
CA PRO A 22 -17.71 4.90 19.87
C PRO A 22 -16.32 5.08 20.48
N ARG A 23 -16.24 5.33 21.78
CA ARG A 23 -14.97 5.49 22.52
C ARG A 23 -14.61 4.29 23.38
N GLU A 24 -15.44 3.26 23.39
CA GLU A 24 -15.15 2.02 24.13
C GLU A 24 -14.08 1.23 23.37
N ILE A 25 -13.02 0.87 24.10
CA ILE A 25 -11.90 0.10 23.58
C ILE A 25 -11.97 -1.30 24.17
N ASP A 26 -11.83 -2.32 23.33
CA ASP A 26 -11.69 -3.68 23.80
C ASP A 26 -10.35 -3.86 24.54
N LYS A 27 -10.44 -3.92 25.89
CA LYS A 27 -9.27 -4.07 26.77
C LYS A 27 -8.53 -5.38 26.59
N SER A 28 -9.15 -6.39 25.97
CA SER A 28 -8.49 -7.66 25.67
C SER A 28 -7.52 -7.53 24.47
N LEU A 29 -7.88 -6.68 23.50
CA LEU A 29 -7.05 -6.37 22.34
C LEU A 29 -6.05 -5.25 22.64
N TYR A 30 -6.44 -4.27 23.46
CA TYR A 30 -5.65 -3.10 23.81
C TYR A 30 -5.48 -2.98 25.33
N PRO A 31 -4.72 -3.88 25.97
CA PRO A 31 -4.39 -3.74 27.38
C PRO A 31 -3.55 -2.46 27.60
N GLU A 32 -3.49 -2.00 28.85
CA GLU A 32 -2.79 -0.75 29.21
C GLU A 32 -1.33 -0.73 28.75
N THR A 33 -0.66 -1.88 28.73
CA THR A 33 0.70 -2.01 28.23
C THR A 33 0.82 -1.64 26.75
N VAL A 34 -0.13 -2.07 25.91
CA VAL A 34 -0.18 -1.73 24.48
C VAL A 34 -0.53 -0.25 24.30
N LEU A 35 -1.48 0.28 25.08
CA LEU A 35 -1.81 1.71 25.04
C LEU A 35 -0.61 2.57 25.41
N ARG A 36 0.18 2.16 26.41
CA ARG A 36 1.40 2.85 26.83
C ARG A 36 2.47 2.85 25.71
N GLU A 37 2.68 1.73 25.05
CA GLU A 37 3.65 1.65 23.94
C GLU A 37 3.22 2.53 22.75
N LEU A 38 1.95 2.48 22.35
CA LEU A 38 1.42 3.36 21.31
C LEU A 38 1.50 4.83 21.73
N GLY A 39 1.21 5.10 23.00
CA GLY A 39 1.23 6.43 23.57
C GLY A 39 2.61 7.07 23.60
N LYS A 40 3.67 6.32 23.91
CA LYS A 40 5.04 6.83 23.86
C LYS A 40 5.41 7.34 22.47
N LYS A 41 5.07 6.58 21.42
CA LYS A 41 5.33 6.98 20.03
C LYS A 41 4.58 8.26 19.66
N GLU A 42 3.29 8.33 19.98
CA GLU A 42 2.48 9.50 19.65
C GLU A 42 2.89 10.73 20.48
N ALA A 43 3.20 10.56 21.77
CA ALA A 43 3.70 11.63 22.61
C ALA A 43 5.03 12.19 22.11
N ALA A 44 5.96 11.34 21.67
CA ALA A 44 7.22 11.78 21.06
C ALA A 44 6.97 12.56 19.75
N ALA A 45 6.01 12.10 18.94
CA ALA A 45 5.62 12.80 17.71
C ALA A 45 4.93 14.14 18.01
N SER A 46 4.08 14.21 19.04
CA SER A 46 3.42 15.45 19.50
C SER A 46 4.44 16.45 20.01
N TYR A 47 5.36 16.01 20.85
CA TYR A 47 6.44 16.85 21.36
C TYR A 47 7.26 17.48 20.22
N LYS A 48 7.62 16.68 19.20
CA LYS A 48 8.34 17.18 18.03
C LYS A 48 7.54 18.23 17.26
N ARG A 49 6.22 18.03 17.10
CA ARG A 49 5.35 19.00 16.41
C ARG A 49 5.26 20.33 17.18
N GLU A 50 5.19 20.26 18.50
CA GLU A 50 5.00 21.44 19.36
C GLU A 50 6.31 22.24 19.57
N HIS A 51 7.43 21.55 19.75
CA HIS A 51 8.71 22.17 20.13
C HIS A 51 9.73 22.22 19.00
N ASN A 52 9.43 21.63 17.84
CA ASN A 52 10.35 21.46 16.71
C ASN A 52 11.69 20.76 17.09
N GLN A 53 11.63 19.92 18.14
CA GLN A 53 12.76 19.15 18.65
C GLN A 53 12.33 17.70 18.86
N PRO A 54 13.12 16.69 18.41
CA PRO A 54 12.81 15.31 18.68
C PRO A 54 13.09 14.93 20.14
N ILE A 55 12.22 14.09 20.69
CA ILE A 55 12.44 13.39 21.96
C ILE A 55 12.39 11.87 21.70
N SER A 56 13.21 11.08 22.38
CA SER A 56 13.15 9.61 22.26
C SER A 56 11.93 9.06 23.00
N GLU A 57 11.43 7.91 22.57
CA GLU A 57 10.29 7.22 23.22
C GLU A 57 10.59 6.92 24.70
N ASP A 58 11.84 6.63 25.06
CA ASP A 58 12.26 6.37 26.43
C ASP A 58 12.25 7.63 27.30
N ALA A 59 12.56 8.78 26.70
CA ALA A 59 12.60 10.05 27.40
C ALA A 59 11.20 10.72 27.54
N VAL A 60 10.20 10.21 26.87
CA VAL A 60 8.82 10.73 26.92
C VAL A 60 8.29 10.81 28.37
N SER A 61 8.61 9.80 29.18
CA SER A 61 8.20 9.75 30.59
C SER A 61 8.83 10.81 31.48
N THR A 62 9.81 11.57 30.99
CA THR A 62 10.36 12.72 31.73
C THR A 62 9.56 14.02 31.52
N VAL A 63 8.73 14.02 30.47
CA VAL A 63 7.91 15.18 30.08
C VAL A 63 6.43 14.95 30.36
N TYR A 64 5.92 13.75 30.08
CA TYR A 64 4.53 13.38 30.22
C TYR A 64 4.33 12.35 31.33
N SER A 65 3.25 12.48 32.06
CA SER A 65 2.81 11.49 33.05
C SER A 65 2.33 10.20 32.36
N ASP A 66 2.29 9.12 33.12
CA ASP A 66 1.75 7.83 32.65
C ASP A 66 0.31 7.95 32.13
N ALA A 67 -0.53 8.73 32.79
CA ALA A 67 -1.91 8.95 32.38
C ALA A 67 -2.00 9.68 31.03
N GLU A 68 -1.13 10.65 30.78
CA GLU A 68 -1.06 11.36 29.50
C GLU A 68 -0.55 10.44 28.39
N ILE A 69 0.46 9.64 28.66
CA ILE A 69 0.98 8.65 27.70
C ILE A 69 -0.12 7.66 27.33
N ILE A 70 -0.85 7.11 28.29
CA ILE A 70 -1.99 6.21 28.02
C ILE A 70 -3.09 6.93 27.22
N SER A 71 -3.35 8.22 27.52
CA SER A 71 -4.30 9.03 26.76
C SER A 71 -3.89 9.18 25.29
N PHE A 72 -2.62 9.45 25.01
CA PHE A 72 -2.10 9.47 23.64
C PHE A 72 -2.31 8.12 22.92
N GLY A 73 -2.02 7.01 23.60
CA GLY A 73 -2.25 5.67 23.05
C GLY A 73 -3.72 5.38 22.78
N THR A 74 -4.59 5.81 23.68
CA THR A 74 -6.05 5.73 23.53
C THR A 74 -6.53 6.49 22.29
N GLN A 75 -6.02 7.69 22.05
CA GLN A 75 -6.32 8.48 20.86
C GLN A 75 -5.86 7.80 19.59
N VAL A 76 -4.68 7.19 19.59
CA VAL A 76 -4.18 6.40 18.45
C VAL A 76 -5.15 5.26 18.12
N VAL A 77 -5.59 4.50 19.13
CA VAL A 77 -6.55 3.40 18.95
C VAL A 77 -7.89 3.91 18.41
N TRP A 78 -8.44 4.99 18.96
CA TRP A 78 -9.68 5.57 18.43
C TRP A 78 -9.54 6.00 16.99
N ASN A 79 -8.47 6.68 16.61
CA ASN A 79 -8.22 7.09 15.24
C ASN A 79 -8.13 5.89 14.29
N GLN A 80 -7.55 4.78 14.73
CA GLN A 80 -7.49 3.54 13.97
C GLN A 80 -8.87 2.86 13.86
N MET A 81 -9.64 2.83 14.93
CA MET A 81 -10.99 2.24 14.95
C MET A 81 -11.97 3.00 14.05
N TRP A 82 -11.93 4.33 14.06
CA TRP A 82 -12.84 5.17 13.30
C TRP A 82 -12.41 5.35 11.84
N ARG A 83 -11.19 4.97 11.51
CA ARG A 83 -10.64 5.13 10.18
C ARG A 83 -11.20 4.08 9.23
N ASN A 84 -11.77 4.52 8.12
CA ASN A 84 -12.14 3.63 7.04
C ASN A 84 -10.90 3.32 6.18
N VAL A 85 -10.26 2.19 6.46
CA VAL A 85 -9.03 1.75 5.78
C VAL A 85 -9.18 1.63 4.27
N VAL A 86 -10.39 1.33 3.78
CA VAL A 86 -10.66 1.14 2.35
C VAL A 86 -10.45 2.42 1.54
N VAL A 87 -10.68 3.59 2.17
CA VAL A 87 -10.56 4.90 1.50
C VAL A 87 -9.44 5.76 2.07
N SER A 88 -8.89 5.40 3.23
CA SER A 88 -7.92 6.24 3.95
C SER A 88 -6.49 5.73 3.85
N ASP A 89 -6.30 4.45 3.54
CA ASP A 89 -4.99 3.82 3.55
C ASP A 89 -4.47 3.56 2.15
N SER A 90 -3.19 3.88 1.95
CA SER A 90 -2.46 3.48 0.76
C SER A 90 -2.00 2.02 0.93
N TYR A 91 -2.00 1.28 -0.16
CA TYR A 91 -1.48 -0.08 -0.21
C TYR A 91 -0.76 -0.34 -1.53
N GLU A 92 0.10 -1.34 -1.56
CA GLU A 92 0.74 -1.79 -2.79
C GLU A 92 -0.23 -2.69 -3.56
N PRO A 93 -0.77 -2.25 -4.71
CA PRO A 93 -1.82 -2.98 -5.42
C PRO A 93 -1.31 -4.28 -6.06
N GLY A 94 0.00 -4.42 -6.24
CA GLY A 94 0.59 -5.58 -6.88
C GLY A 94 0.07 -5.79 -8.30
N SER A 95 -0.24 -7.05 -8.65
CA SER A 95 -0.69 -7.40 -10.02
C SER A 95 -2.07 -6.84 -10.39
N THR A 96 -2.82 -6.27 -9.45
CA THR A 96 -4.11 -5.63 -9.78
C THR A 96 -3.95 -4.32 -10.57
N VAL A 97 -2.74 -3.74 -10.60
CA VAL A 97 -2.44 -2.56 -11.42
C VAL A 97 -2.17 -2.89 -12.89
N LYS A 98 -1.84 -4.14 -13.21
CA LYS A 98 -1.46 -4.56 -14.57
C LYS A 98 -2.48 -4.26 -15.66
N PRO A 99 -3.79 -4.45 -15.45
CA PRO A 99 -4.80 -4.05 -16.42
C PRO A 99 -4.77 -2.55 -16.76
N PHE A 100 -4.46 -1.69 -15.78
CA PHE A 100 -4.32 -0.25 -16.02
C PHE A 100 -3.09 0.06 -16.87
N THR A 101 -1.93 -0.53 -16.54
CA THR A 101 -0.71 -0.39 -17.35
C THR A 101 -0.94 -0.85 -18.78
N LEU A 102 -1.60 -2.02 -18.97
CA LEU A 102 -1.88 -2.51 -20.31
C LEU A 102 -2.85 -1.63 -21.07
N ALA A 103 -3.90 -1.12 -20.39
CA ALA A 103 -4.86 -0.21 -20.99
C ALA A 103 -4.20 1.10 -21.45
N GLY A 104 -3.32 1.69 -20.62
CA GLY A 104 -2.53 2.87 -21.01
C GLY A 104 -1.68 2.62 -22.24
N ALA A 105 -0.89 1.55 -22.25
CA ALA A 105 -0.04 1.22 -23.38
C ALA A 105 -0.82 0.95 -24.69
N LEU A 106 -2.03 0.42 -24.61
CA LEU A 106 -2.92 0.23 -25.77
C LEU A 106 -3.55 1.57 -26.22
N GLU A 107 -3.98 2.43 -25.29
CA GLU A 107 -4.59 3.73 -25.56
C GLU A 107 -3.60 4.68 -26.26
N GLU A 108 -2.37 4.70 -25.75
CA GLU A 108 -1.26 5.49 -26.35
C GLU A 108 -0.71 4.88 -27.65
N ASN A 109 -1.24 3.74 -28.11
CA ASN A 109 -0.74 2.97 -29.24
C ASN A 109 0.74 2.54 -29.15
N ALA A 110 1.31 2.54 -27.96
CA ALA A 110 2.66 2.05 -27.69
C ALA A 110 2.81 0.56 -27.99
N ILE A 111 1.72 -0.19 -27.82
CA ILE A 111 1.58 -1.58 -28.23
C ILE A 111 0.24 -1.83 -28.92
N ARG A 112 0.11 -2.96 -29.57
CA ARG A 112 -1.15 -3.50 -30.13
C ARG A 112 -1.53 -4.79 -29.41
N PRO A 113 -2.79 -5.25 -29.46
CA PRO A 113 -3.22 -6.48 -28.81
C PRO A 113 -2.39 -7.72 -29.20
N ASN A 114 -1.90 -7.75 -30.42
CA ASN A 114 -1.05 -8.82 -30.99
C ASN A 114 0.46 -8.54 -30.86
N THR A 115 0.88 -7.47 -30.18
CA THR A 115 2.28 -7.23 -29.88
C THR A 115 2.79 -8.31 -28.93
N THR A 116 3.92 -8.91 -29.27
CA THR A 116 4.48 -10.01 -28.48
C THR A 116 5.79 -9.62 -27.81
N PHE A 117 5.97 -10.04 -26.55
CA PHE A 117 7.25 -9.99 -25.86
C PHE A 117 7.60 -11.37 -25.30
N ARG A 118 8.90 -11.65 -25.25
CA ARG A 118 9.42 -12.89 -24.67
C ARG A 118 9.73 -12.71 -23.19
N CYS A 119 9.26 -13.65 -22.38
CA CYS A 119 9.54 -13.74 -20.97
C CYS A 119 10.44 -14.94 -20.68
N ASP A 120 11.68 -14.69 -20.31
CA ASP A 120 12.67 -15.68 -19.89
C ASP A 120 12.80 -15.75 -18.34
N GLY A 121 11.74 -15.33 -17.62
CA GLY A 121 11.67 -15.37 -16.16
C GLY A 121 12.19 -14.10 -15.47
N TYR A 122 12.81 -13.18 -16.19
CA TYR A 122 13.28 -11.90 -15.66
C TYR A 122 13.42 -10.86 -16.77
N ILE A 123 13.54 -9.59 -16.37
CA ILE A 123 13.94 -8.48 -17.23
C ILE A 123 15.05 -7.70 -16.52
N THR A 124 16.03 -7.26 -17.27
CA THR A 124 17.12 -6.42 -16.78
C THR A 124 16.88 -4.98 -17.20
N LEU A 125 16.83 -4.06 -16.24
CA LEU A 125 16.67 -2.64 -16.44
C LEU A 125 17.91 -1.91 -15.99
N SER A 126 18.26 -0.84 -16.70
CA SER A 126 19.39 0.02 -16.33
C SER A 126 19.06 1.49 -16.60
N ASP A 127 19.44 2.36 -15.65
CA ASP A 127 19.41 3.82 -15.84
C ASP A 127 20.78 4.39 -16.25
N GLY A 128 21.71 3.51 -16.64
CA GLY A 128 23.10 3.86 -16.95
C GLY A 128 24.05 3.93 -15.74
N VAL A 129 23.51 3.94 -14.51
CA VAL A 129 24.28 3.96 -13.25
C VAL A 129 24.07 2.65 -12.48
N LYS A 130 22.84 2.19 -12.41
CA LYS A 130 22.44 0.97 -11.71
C LYS A 130 21.69 0.04 -12.63
N THR A 131 21.81 -1.25 -12.34
CA THR A 131 21.11 -2.32 -13.05
C THR A 131 20.24 -3.10 -12.10
N TRP A 132 18.98 -3.31 -12.47
CA TRP A 132 18.01 -4.07 -11.69
C TRP A 132 17.56 -5.29 -12.47
N ASN A 133 17.60 -6.46 -11.84
CA ASN A 133 17.02 -7.69 -12.37
C ASN A 133 15.66 -7.92 -11.72
N ILE A 134 14.59 -7.64 -12.44
CA ILE A 134 13.23 -7.83 -11.97
C ILE A 134 12.71 -9.16 -12.45
N ARG A 135 12.29 -10.00 -11.52
CA ARG A 135 11.90 -11.38 -11.80
C ARG A 135 10.40 -11.52 -12.05
N CYS A 136 10.07 -12.41 -12.97
CA CYS A 136 8.71 -12.91 -13.10
C CYS A 136 8.42 -13.93 -11.98
N HIS A 137 7.15 -14.13 -11.64
CA HIS A 137 6.76 -15.16 -10.69
C HIS A 137 7.07 -16.58 -11.24
N LYS A 138 6.97 -16.78 -12.56
CA LYS A 138 7.42 -18.00 -13.21
C LYS A 138 8.91 -17.86 -13.57
N ARG A 139 9.75 -18.56 -12.83
CA ARG A 139 11.21 -18.44 -12.89
C ARG A 139 11.80 -18.87 -14.23
N ASP A 140 11.20 -19.91 -14.85
CA ASP A 140 11.62 -20.46 -16.14
C ASP A 140 11.07 -19.67 -17.33
N GLY A 141 10.36 -18.58 -17.06
CA GLY A 141 9.71 -17.75 -18.06
C GLY A 141 8.39 -18.32 -18.59
N HIS A 142 7.67 -17.47 -19.29
CA HIS A 142 6.41 -17.82 -19.96
C HIS A 142 6.58 -18.11 -21.46
N GLY A 143 7.78 -17.85 -21.99
CA GLY A 143 7.99 -17.82 -23.43
C GLY A 143 7.45 -16.54 -24.06
N THR A 144 7.09 -16.61 -25.33
CA THR A 144 6.50 -15.47 -26.06
C THR A 144 5.01 -15.40 -25.80
N LEU A 145 4.55 -14.21 -25.37
CA LEU A 145 3.15 -13.93 -25.03
C LEU A 145 2.68 -12.71 -25.82
N ASP A 146 1.41 -12.67 -26.17
CA ASP A 146 0.67 -11.47 -26.56
C ASP A 146 0.04 -10.79 -25.34
N ALA A 147 -0.70 -9.68 -25.55
CA ALA A 147 -1.31 -8.90 -24.48
C ALA A 147 -2.32 -9.70 -23.65
N GLU A 148 -3.17 -10.48 -24.29
CA GLU A 148 -4.18 -11.31 -23.63
C GLU A 148 -3.54 -12.38 -22.75
N GLN A 149 -2.61 -13.14 -23.34
CA GLN A 149 -1.86 -14.19 -22.63
C GLN A 149 -1.06 -13.61 -21.45
N ALA A 150 -0.50 -12.42 -21.62
CA ALA A 150 0.27 -11.76 -20.57
C ALA A 150 -0.58 -11.38 -19.34
N ILE A 151 -1.81 -10.89 -19.55
CA ILE A 151 -2.75 -10.62 -18.47
C ILE A 151 -3.25 -11.92 -17.83
N MET A 152 -3.65 -12.91 -18.64
CA MET A 152 -4.10 -14.22 -18.15
C MET A 152 -3.06 -14.88 -17.24
N GLN A 153 -1.79 -14.78 -17.59
CA GLN A 153 -0.67 -15.38 -16.86
C GLN A 153 0.00 -14.39 -15.89
N SER A 154 -0.52 -13.17 -15.76
CA SER A 154 0.04 -12.13 -14.89
C SER A 154 1.56 -11.93 -15.08
N CYS A 155 2.03 -11.93 -16.34
CA CYS A 155 3.46 -11.88 -16.65
C CYS A 155 4.07 -10.51 -16.34
N ASN A 156 5.02 -10.44 -15.39
CA ASN A 156 5.70 -9.20 -15.04
C ASN A 156 6.54 -8.65 -16.19
N VAL A 157 7.28 -9.54 -16.89
CA VAL A 157 8.21 -9.15 -17.96
C VAL A 157 7.46 -8.51 -19.12
N TYR A 158 6.32 -9.09 -19.53
CA TYR A 158 5.51 -8.51 -20.60
C TYR A 158 5.03 -7.10 -20.25
N LEU A 159 4.43 -6.95 -19.04
CA LEU A 159 3.87 -5.67 -18.62
C LEU A 159 4.92 -4.57 -18.44
N MET A 160 6.14 -4.94 -18.03
CA MET A 160 7.27 -4.01 -18.00
C MET A 160 7.69 -3.57 -19.39
N ASN A 161 7.82 -4.49 -20.34
CA ASN A 161 8.12 -4.12 -21.72
C ASN A 161 7.04 -3.21 -22.32
N ALA A 162 5.76 -3.48 -22.03
CA ALA A 162 4.65 -2.63 -22.49
C ALA A 162 4.75 -1.21 -21.90
N ALA A 163 5.03 -1.09 -20.60
CA ALA A 163 5.20 0.21 -19.93
C ALA A 163 6.43 0.99 -20.47
N PHE A 164 7.51 0.30 -20.83
CA PHE A 164 8.68 0.95 -21.45
C PHE A 164 8.40 1.48 -22.84
N GLN A 165 7.58 0.80 -23.62
CA GLN A 165 7.18 1.31 -24.94
C GLN A 165 6.34 2.59 -24.80
N GLU A 166 5.47 2.67 -23.79
CA GLU A 166 4.68 3.86 -23.47
C GLU A 166 5.57 5.06 -23.07
N GLY A 167 6.65 4.81 -22.29
CA GLY A 167 7.58 5.84 -21.84
C GLY A 167 8.68 6.24 -22.85
N ALA A 168 8.86 5.49 -23.93
CA ALA A 168 9.95 5.72 -24.88
C ALA A 168 9.65 6.83 -25.90
N GLU A 169 8.41 7.29 -25.98
CA GLU A 169 7.97 8.35 -26.93
C GLU A 169 7.81 9.73 -26.29
N ASN A 170 8.16 9.89 -24.98
CA ASN A 170 8.08 11.18 -24.27
C ASN A 170 9.47 11.72 -23.89
#